data_416db6115a30e059371110e7fc4daf68
#
_entry.id   416db6115a30e059371110e7fc4daf68
#
_cell.length_a   1.000
_cell.length_b   1.000
_cell.length_c   1.000
_cell.angle_alpha   90.00
_cell.angle_beta   90.00
_cell.angle_gamma   90.00
#
_symmetry.space_group_name_H-M   'P 1'
#
loop_
_entity.id
_entity.type
_entity.pdbx_description
1 polymer ?
#
loop_
_entity_poly.entity_id
_entity_poly.type
_entity_poly.pdbx_seq_one_letter_code
_entity_poly.pdbx_strand_id
1 'polypeptide(L)'
;AGRLQNKTELMAELEKIVRVLKKHDPEAPHTVLLTLDATTGQNALNQVEIFGKVAGVNGLVMTKLDGTARGGILVAISARHKLPVYFLGVGEGVDDLEPFEAADFARSIAGLDRTLEATEQA
;
A
#
# COMPACT_ATOMS: atom_id res chain seq x y z
N ALA A 1 9.65 -0.31 6.11
CA ALA A 1 9.39 1.14 6.15
C ALA A 1 8.77 1.62 7.47
N GLY A 2 8.16 0.73 8.23
CA GLY A 2 7.26 1.05 9.35
C GLY A 2 7.66 2.15 10.32
N ARG A 3 8.96 2.37 10.55
CA ARG A 3 9.42 3.43 11.47
C ARG A 3 10.46 4.35 10.83
N LEU A 4 10.76 4.12 9.57
CA LEU A 4 11.83 4.84 8.88
C LEU A 4 11.49 6.33 8.71
N GLN A 5 10.21 6.64 8.50
CA GLN A 5 9.78 8.02 8.27
C GLN A 5 10.10 8.96 9.43
N ASN A 6 10.32 8.42 10.64
CA ASN A 6 10.70 9.22 11.80
C ASN A 6 12.22 9.42 11.94
N LYS A 7 13.00 8.86 11.03
CA LYS A 7 14.46 8.93 11.06
C LYS A 7 14.95 9.88 9.97
N THR A 8 15.14 11.13 10.33
CA THR A 8 15.53 12.19 9.39
C THR A 8 16.77 11.82 8.56
N GLU A 9 17.77 11.23 9.21
CA GLU A 9 19.00 10.84 8.53
C GLU A 9 18.77 9.75 7.47
N LEU A 10 17.93 8.77 7.79
CA LEU A 10 17.62 7.69 6.87
C LEU A 10 16.74 8.17 5.72
N MET A 11 15.85 9.12 5.99
CA MET A 11 15.05 9.73 4.93
C MET A 11 15.91 10.55 3.99
N ALA A 12 16.94 11.24 4.50
CA ALA A 12 17.89 11.95 3.67
C ALA A 12 18.71 11.00 2.78
N GLU A 13 19.08 9.84 3.29
CA GLU A 13 19.75 8.81 2.49
C GLU A 13 18.85 8.28 1.37
N LEU A 14 17.58 8.04 1.66
CA LEU A 14 16.61 7.61 0.66
C LEU A 14 16.49 8.65 -0.46
N GLU A 15 16.38 9.92 -0.10
CA GLU A 15 16.35 11.01 -1.07
C GLU A 15 17.58 11.01 -1.96
N LYS A 16 18.75 10.78 -1.36
CA LYS A 16 19.99 10.69 -2.10
C LYS A 16 20.00 9.53 -3.08
N ILE A 17 19.50 8.37 -2.68
CA ILE A 17 19.38 7.21 -3.56
C ILE A 17 18.53 7.56 -4.79
N VAL A 18 17.40 8.20 -4.58
CA VAL A 18 16.52 8.63 -5.68
C VAL A 18 17.24 9.59 -6.61
N ARG A 19 17.99 10.56 -6.06
CA ARG A 19 18.75 11.51 -6.87
C ARG A 19 19.84 10.84 -7.70
N VAL A 20 20.54 9.85 -7.13
CA VAL A 20 21.56 9.09 -7.84
C VAL A 20 20.96 8.32 -9.02
N LEU A 21 19.80 7.68 -8.81
CA LEU A 21 19.10 6.99 -9.88
C LEU A 21 18.75 7.94 -11.02
N LYS A 22 18.27 9.13 -10.69
CA LYS A 22 17.92 10.14 -11.70
C LYS A 22 19.11 10.67 -12.48
N LYS A 23 20.31 10.61 -11.91
CA LYS A 23 21.53 10.98 -12.63
C LYS A 23 21.86 9.97 -13.72
N HIS A 24 21.57 8.69 -13.48
CA HIS A 24 21.80 7.65 -14.47
C HIS A 24 20.74 7.67 -15.57
N ASP A 25 19.50 7.91 -15.19
CA ASP A 25 18.36 7.98 -16.10
C ASP A 25 17.40 9.03 -15.55
N PRO A 26 17.21 10.18 -16.24
CA PRO A 26 16.32 11.24 -15.74
C PRO A 26 14.88 10.80 -15.50
N GLU A 27 14.45 9.70 -16.12
CA GLU A 27 13.11 9.15 -15.93
C GLU A 27 13.03 8.14 -14.77
N ALA A 28 14.16 7.71 -14.22
CA ALA A 28 14.19 6.78 -13.11
C ALA A 28 14.03 7.52 -11.78
N PRO A 29 13.47 6.86 -10.77
CA PRO A 29 12.81 5.57 -10.86
C PRO A 29 11.44 5.69 -11.53
N HIS A 30 11.08 4.70 -12.35
CA HIS A 30 9.83 4.74 -13.10
C HIS A 30 8.62 4.45 -12.22
N THR A 31 8.80 3.54 -11.24
CA THR A 31 7.77 3.19 -10.28
C THR A 31 8.38 3.12 -8.90
N VAL A 32 7.78 3.83 -7.96
CA VAL A 32 8.20 3.82 -6.56
C VAL A 32 7.03 3.28 -5.75
N LEU A 33 7.17 2.06 -5.28
CA LEU A 33 6.14 1.38 -4.50
C LEU A 33 6.46 1.51 -3.02
N LEU A 34 5.47 1.91 -2.26
CA LEU A 34 5.55 1.91 -0.80
C LEU A 34 4.80 0.69 -0.26
N THR A 35 5.51 -0.15 0.48
CA THR A 35 4.90 -1.29 1.14
C THR A 35 4.43 -0.88 2.52
N LEU A 36 3.15 -1.04 2.77
CA LEU A 36 2.50 -0.67 4.03
C LEU A 36 1.92 -1.89 4.71
N ASP A 37 1.95 -1.88 6.03
CA ASP A 37 1.35 -2.89 6.88
C ASP A 37 -0.03 -2.39 7.31
N ALA A 38 -1.09 -3.12 6.98
CA ALA A 38 -2.46 -2.73 7.27
C ALA A 38 -2.76 -2.64 8.78
N THR A 39 -1.91 -3.23 9.63
CA THR A 39 -2.10 -3.21 11.07
C THR A 39 -1.62 -1.92 11.74
N THR A 40 -0.93 -1.05 11.01
CA THR A 40 -0.33 0.16 11.59
C THR A 40 -1.29 1.35 11.71
N GLY A 41 -2.48 1.25 11.11
CA GLY A 41 -3.50 2.29 11.25
C GLY A 41 -3.04 3.68 10.79
N GLN A 42 -3.15 4.68 11.67
CA GLN A 42 -2.80 6.06 11.34
C GLN A 42 -1.34 6.23 10.91
N ASN A 43 -0.44 5.40 11.41
CA ASN A 43 0.97 5.45 11.01
C ASN A 43 1.16 5.16 9.52
N ALA A 44 0.30 4.34 8.93
CA ALA A 44 0.35 4.09 7.48
C ALA A 44 0.11 5.38 6.69
N LEU A 45 -0.84 6.20 7.12
CA LEU A 45 -1.08 7.50 6.47
C LEU A 45 0.13 8.42 6.58
N ASN A 46 0.78 8.45 7.75
CA ASN A 46 1.99 9.24 7.96
C ASN A 46 3.13 8.77 7.06
N GLN A 47 3.28 7.46 6.89
CA GLN A 47 4.29 6.89 6.00
C GLN A 47 4.07 7.32 4.55
N VAL A 48 2.83 7.25 4.06
CA VAL A 48 2.51 7.66 2.69
C VAL A 48 2.88 9.12 2.47
N GLU A 49 2.54 9.98 3.42
CA GLU A 49 2.83 11.41 3.31
C GLU A 49 4.33 11.69 3.24
N ILE A 50 5.09 11.13 4.16
CA ILE A 50 6.53 11.41 4.24
C ILE A 50 7.30 10.76 3.11
N PHE A 51 7.07 9.48 2.83
CA PHE A 51 7.73 8.80 1.72
C PHE A 51 7.33 9.38 0.37
N GLY A 52 6.10 9.84 0.24
CA GLY A 52 5.65 10.52 -0.98
C GLY A 52 6.46 11.76 -1.28
N LYS A 53 6.78 12.55 -0.25
CA LYS A 53 7.59 13.77 -0.41
C LYS A 53 9.05 13.46 -0.69
N VAL A 54 9.60 12.44 -0.04
CA VAL A 54 11.04 12.15 -0.09
C VAL A 54 11.40 11.34 -1.33
N ALA A 55 10.61 10.33 -1.66
CA ALA A 55 10.95 9.37 -2.71
C ALA A 55 10.04 9.44 -3.93
N GLY A 56 8.95 10.20 -3.86
CA GLY A 56 8.01 10.30 -4.98
C GLY A 56 7.21 9.03 -5.18
N VAL A 57 6.66 8.47 -4.11
CA VAL A 57 5.84 7.26 -4.17
C VAL A 57 4.69 7.45 -5.15
N ASN A 58 4.52 6.50 -6.07
CA ASN A 58 3.45 6.52 -7.05
C ASN A 58 2.63 5.23 -7.10
N GLY A 59 2.82 4.33 -6.16
CA GLY A 59 2.02 3.13 -6.02
C GLY A 59 2.16 2.52 -4.64
N LEU A 60 1.21 1.68 -4.29
CA LEU A 60 1.14 1.05 -2.96
C LEU A 60 1.11 -0.47 -3.05
N VAL A 61 1.72 -1.10 -2.06
CA VAL A 61 1.55 -2.52 -1.76
C VAL A 61 1.09 -2.59 -0.30
N MET A 62 -0.07 -3.17 -0.06
CA MET A 62 -0.62 -3.29 1.29
C MET A 62 -0.52 -4.72 1.77
N THR A 63 0.12 -4.93 2.91
CA THR A 63 0.27 -6.27 3.50
C THR A 63 -0.62 -6.47 4.71
N LYS A 64 -0.73 -7.71 5.15
CA LYS A 64 -1.48 -8.11 6.35
C LYS A 64 -2.97 -7.81 6.28
N LEU A 65 -3.55 -8.01 5.10
CA LEU A 65 -4.98 -7.82 4.86
C LEU A 65 -5.80 -9.10 5.09
N ASP A 66 -5.23 -10.09 5.74
CA ASP A 66 -5.91 -11.33 6.09
C ASP A 66 -6.91 -11.16 7.24
N GLY A 67 -7.07 -9.94 7.77
CA GLY A 67 -8.12 -9.59 8.70
C GLY A 67 -9.13 -8.63 8.08
N THR A 68 -10.42 -8.91 8.23
CA THR A 68 -11.50 -8.16 7.56
C THR A 68 -11.57 -6.68 7.93
N ALA A 69 -11.21 -6.33 9.18
CA ALA A 69 -11.28 -4.94 9.64
C ALA A 69 -10.18 -4.04 9.07
N ARG A 70 -9.19 -4.62 8.41
CA ARG A 70 -7.99 -3.90 8.00
C ARG A 70 -8.11 -3.23 6.63
N GLY A 71 -9.10 -3.60 5.85
CA GLY A 71 -9.32 -3.02 4.52
C GLY A 71 -9.65 -1.54 4.54
N GLY A 72 -10.22 -1.05 5.63
CA GLY A 72 -10.61 0.35 5.76
C GLY A 72 -9.45 1.33 5.62
N ILE A 73 -8.25 0.96 6.09
CA ILE A 73 -7.10 1.84 5.98
C ILE A 73 -6.69 2.05 4.51
N LEU A 74 -6.81 1.03 3.68
CA LEU A 74 -6.49 1.15 2.27
C LEU A 74 -7.47 2.10 1.57
N VAL A 75 -8.74 2.02 1.90
CA VAL A 75 -9.75 2.93 1.37
C VAL A 75 -9.42 4.37 1.76
N ALA A 76 -9.07 4.60 3.03
CA ALA A 76 -8.71 5.92 3.51
C ALA A 76 -7.48 6.49 2.80
N ILE A 77 -6.45 5.69 2.60
CA ILE A 77 -5.23 6.11 1.91
C ILE A 77 -5.53 6.42 0.44
N SER A 78 -6.27 5.56 -0.24
CA SER A 78 -6.62 5.76 -1.65
C SER A 78 -7.44 7.02 -1.86
N ALA A 79 -8.40 7.29 -0.97
CA ALA A 79 -9.23 8.49 -1.06
C ALA A 79 -8.40 9.76 -0.82
N ARG A 80 -7.50 9.74 0.15
CA ARG A 80 -6.72 10.92 0.54
C ARG A 80 -5.56 11.22 -0.39
N HIS A 81 -4.83 10.20 -0.82
CA HIS A 81 -3.60 10.36 -1.60
C HIS A 81 -3.75 10.01 -3.07
N LYS A 82 -4.84 9.36 -3.45
CA LYS A 82 -5.15 8.97 -4.84
C LYS A 82 -4.02 8.16 -5.50
N LEU A 83 -3.38 7.32 -4.72
CA LEU A 83 -2.32 6.44 -5.22
C LEU A 83 -2.91 5.09 -5.65
N PRO A 84 -2.48 4.55 -6.79
CA PRO A 84 -2.91 3.22 -7.20
C PRO A 84 -2.32 2.15 -6.30
N VAL A 85 -3.08 1.10 -6.07
CA VAL A 85 -2.63 -0.08 -5.34
C VAL A 85 -2.27 -1.15 -6.37
N TYR A 86 -1.06 -1.67 -6.27
CA TYR A 86 -0.58 -2.69 -7.20
C TYR A 86 -0.81 -4.11 -6.69
N PHE A 87 -0.52 -4.34 -5.40
CA PHE A 87 -0.60 -5.68 -4.82
C PHE A 87 -1.13 -5.65 -3.40
N LEU A 88 -1.76 -6.76 -3.02
CA LEU A 88 -2.24 -7.01 -1.66
C LEU A 88 -1.57 -8.25 -1.09
N GLY A 89 -1.08 -8.15 0.14
CA GLY A 89 -0.59 -9.29 0.91
C GLY A 89 -1.67 -9.80 1.83
N VAL A 90 -2.08 -11.05 1.64
CA VAL A 90 -3.20 -11.66 2.37
C VAL A 90 -2.76 -12.83 3.25
N GLY A 91 -1.47 -13.04 3.40
CA GLY A 91 -0.88 -14.09 4.22
C GLY A 91 0.63 -14.05 4.15
N GLU A 92 1.30 -15.11 4.58
CA GLU A 92 2.75 -15.17 4.65
C GLU A 92 3.40 -16.02 3.54
N GLY A 93 2.61 -16.77 2.79
CA GLY A 93 3.12 -17.63 1.73
C GLY A 93 3.47 -16.87 0.46
N VAL A 94 4.23 -17.51 -0.39
CA VAL A 94 4.62 -16.93 -1.69
C VAL A 94 3.41 -16.58 -2.53
N ASP A 95 2.36 -17.40 -2.47
CA ASP A 95 1.15 -17.21 -3.25
C ASP A 95 0.16 -16.23 -2.61
N ASP A 96 0.52 -15.66 -1.46
CA ASP A 96 -0.35 -14.74 -0.72
C ASP A 96 -0.11 -13.26 -1.06
N LEU A 97 0.64 -12.99 -2.09
CA LEU A 97 0.74 -11.66 -2.69
C LEU A 97 -0.08 -11.65 -3.98
N GLU A 98 -1.16 -10.91 -3.99
CA GLU A 98 -2.12 -10.88 -5.09
C GLU A 98 -2.13 -9.53 -5.80
N PRO A 99 -2.31 -9.50 -7.13
CA PRO A 99 -2.59 -8.26 -7.83
C PRO A 99 -3.87 -7.63 -7.30
N PHE A 100 -3.89 -6.31 -7.23
CA PHE A 100 -5.06 -5.59 -6.73
C PHE A 100 -6.17 -5.56 -7.80
N GLU A 101 -7.37 -5.93 -7.36
CA GLU A 101 -8.60 -5.83 -8.15
C GLU A 101 -9.62 -5.02 -7.35
N ALA A 102 -9.94 -3.82 -7.82
CA ALA A 102 -10.77 -2.88 -7.06
C ALA A 102 -12.17 -3.44 -6.75
N ALA A 103 -12.78 -4.13 -7.71
CA ALA A 103 -14.12 -4.69 -7.52
C ALA A 103 -14.12 -5.80 -6.47
N ASP A 104 -13.14 -6.71 -6.54
CA ASP A 104 -13.02 -7.80 -5.57
C ASP A 104 -12.71 -7.27 -4.18
N PHE A 105 -11.86 -6.27 -4.08
CA PHE A 105 -11.52 -5.64 -2.81
C PHE A 105 -12.72 -4.94 -2.19
N ALA A 106 -13.49 -4.21 -2.98
CA ALA A 106 -14.68 -3.52 -2.48
C ALA A 106 -15.72 -4.52 -1.96
N ARG A 107 -15.93 -5.63 -2.66
CA ARG A 107 -16.85 -6.68 -2.21
C ARG A 107 -16.36 -7.33 -0.91
N SER A 108 -15.08 -7.58 -0.82
CA SER A 108 -14.47 -8.17 0.38
C SER A 108 -14.66 -7.28 1.61
N ILE A 109 -14.43 -5.98 1.48
CA ILE A 109 -14.62 -5.03 2.57
C ILE A 109 -16.08 -4.95 3.00
N ALA A 110 -16.98 -4.87 2.03
CA ALA A 110 -18.40 -4.78 2.30
C ALA A 110 -19.02 -6.08 2.80
N GLY A 111 -18.30 -7.20 2.67
CA GLY A 111 -18.81 -8.51 3.02
C GLY A 111 -19.92 -9.00 2.10
N LEU A 112 -20.14 -8.33 0.99
CA LEU A 112 -21.25 -8.63 0.08
C LEU A 112 -21.10 -9.97 -0.64
N ASP A 113 -19.90 -10.34 -1.01
CA ASP A 113 -19.62 -11.59 -1.69
C ASP A 113 -20.14 -12.78 -0.90
N ARG A 114 -19.73 -12.88 0.35
CA ARG A 114 -20.10 -13.98 1.23
C ARG A 114 -21.59 -13.98 1.53
N THR A 115 -22.16 -12.80 1.72
CA THR A 115 -23.59 -12.67 2.01
C THR A 115 -24.42 -13.10 0.82
N LEU A 116 -24.06 -12.67 -0.38
CA LEU A 116 -24.76 -13.05 -1.60
C LEU A 116 -24.64 -14.54 -1.87
N GLU A 117 -23.47 -15.11 -1.74
CA GLU A 117 -23.24 -16.54 -1.91
C GLU A 117 -24.07 -17.36 -0.93
N ALA A 118 -24.09 -16.98 0.33
CA ALA A 118 -24.89 -17.65 1.33
C ALA A 118 -26.40 -17.58 1.01
N THR A 119 -26.86 -16.44 0.50
CA THR A 119 -28.25 -16.24 0.11
C THR A 119 -28.61 -17.09 -1.11
N GLU A 120 -27.72 -17.16 -2.09
CA GLU A 120 -27.95 -17.96 -3.29
C GLU A 120 -27.95 -19.46 -3.01
N GLN A 121 -27.15 -19.89 -2.05
CA GLN A 121 -27.09 -21.30 -1.65
C GLN A 121 -28.20 -21.74 -0.73
N ALA A 122 -28.87 -20.81 -0.12
CA ALA A 122 -29.98 -21.09 0.76
C ALA A 122 -31.27 -21.31 -0.02
#